data_9ab7b616e556674f21bd14c4cf2cb7d4
#
_entry.id   9ab7b616e556674f21bd14c4cf2cb7d4
#
_cell.length_a   1.000
_cell.length_b   1.000
_cell.length_c   1.000
_cell.angle_alpha   90.00
_cell.angle_beta   90.00
_cell.angle_gamma   90.00
#
_symmetry.space_group_name_H-M   'P 1'
#
loop_
_entity.id
_entity.type
_entity.pdbx_description
1 polymer ?
#
loop_
_entity_poly.entity_id
_entity_poly.type
_entity_poly.pdbx_seq_one_letter_code
_entity_poly.pdbx_strand_id
1 'polypeptide(L)'
;MRYRRLHGSIPQLKIPSNVLTPLDQIWPQGLDKLDRPPLVLHQQGRADVLAWLGQRRAVAMVGTRAASDHGLRMAEHLGCVLGGAGWPVVSGLAEGIDAAAHRGCLAADGVPVAVLGTPLDRVYPRHHQALQEEVARNGLLLSERQPGESVQPGHFAARNRLLVSLSCALVVVECPDRSGALISARLAAEQQCPVWVVPGDAGRWSSRGSNRLLQNAAAPLLSPKELVEHLGPGPCHKANATAPALVKALGAGASIEQLQQTLKLPAGRLASDLLELELAGQVVCESGFLWKPCRP
;
A
#
# COMPACT_ATOMS: atom_id res chain seq x y z
N MET A 1 -34.64 43.64 -27.04
CA MET A 1 -33.22 43.26 -27.09
C MET A 1 -33.08 41.75 -27.15
N ARG A 2 -32.61 41.22 -28.28
CA ARG A 2 -32.51 39.76 -28.50
C ARG A 2 -31.12 39.28 -27.95
N TYR A 3 -31.12 38.45 -26.92
CA TYR A 3 -29.93 37.72 -26.48
C TYR A 3 -29.60 36.67 -27.53
N ARG A 4 -28.54 36.90 -28.30
CA ARG A 4 -27.90 35.86 -29.12
C ARG A 4 -27.21 34.85 -28.21
N ARG A 5 -27.68 33.59 -28.20
CA ARG A 5 -26.96 32.46 -27.60
C ARG A 5 -25.65 32.28 -28.38
N LEU A 6 -24.56 32.53 -27.74
CA LEU A 6 -23.25 32.12 -28.24
C LEU A 6 -23.12 30.62 -27.99
N HIS A 7 -23.42 29.83 -29.03
CA HIS A 7 -22.99 28.44 -29.08
C HIS A 7 -21.52 28.39 -29.49
N GLY A 8 -20.63 28.68 -28.59
CA GLY A 8 -19.22 28.33 -28.71
C GLY A 8 -19.07 26.97 -28.05
N SER A 9 -18.75 25.93 -28.82
CA SER A 9 -18.25 24.66 -28.27
C SER A 9 -17.01 24.97 -27.44
N ILE A 10 -17.11 24.76 -26.11
CA ILE A 10 -15.95 24.82 -25.23
C ILE A 10 -14.96 23.76 -25.74
N PRO A 11 -13.72 24.14 -26.10
CA PRO A 11 -12.74 23.14 -26.49
C PRO A 11 -12.62 22.13 -25.36
N GLN A 12 -12.88 20.85 -25.64
CA GLN A 12 -12.59 19.79 -24.70
C GLN A 12 -11.06 19.82 -24.46
N LEU A 13 -10.64 20.38 -23.34
CA LEU A 13 -9.27 20.23 -22.89
C LEU A 13 -8.99 18.74 -22.80
N LYS A 14 -8.14 18.20 -23.67
CA LYS A 14 -7.64 16.83 -23.54
C LYS A 14 -6.76 16.80 -22.31
N ILE A 15 -7.32 16.37 -21.16
CA ILE A 15 -6.54 16.10 -19.95
C ILE A 15 -5.61 14.92 -20.30
N PRO A 16 -4.29 15.02 -20.10
CA PRO A 16 -3.38 13.91 -20.33
C PRO A 16 -3.80 12.70 -19.48
N SER A 17 -3.64 11.49 -20.00
CA SER A 17 -4.04 10.24 -19.32
C SER A 17 -3.34 9.99 -17.96
N ASN A 18 -2.29 10.76 -17.67
CA ASN A 18 -1.54 10.71 -16.41
C ASN A 18 -2.01 11.76 -15.37
N VAL A 19 -3.12 12.46 -15.63
CA VAL A 19 -3.69 13.50 -14.75
C VAL A 19 -5.08 13.06 -14.34
N LEU A 20 -5.37 13.13 -13.04
CA LEU A 20 -6.67 12.86 -12.44
C LEU A 20 -7.25 14.11 -11.82
N THR A 21 -8.55 14.25 -11.93
CA THR A 21 -9.35 15.30 -11.31
C THR A 21 -10.52 14.71 -10.54
N PRO A 22 -11.18 15.46 -9.64
CA PRO A 22 -12.38 14.99 -8.94
C PRO A 22 -13.56 14.57 -9.84
N LEU A 23 -13.50 14.87 -11.14
CA LEU A 23 -14.53 14.48 -12.12
C LEU A 23 -14.27 13.08 -12.71
N ASP A 24 -13.10 12.50 -12.48
CA ASP A 24 -12.77 11.18 -13.00
C ASP A 24 -13.39 10.09 -12.14
N GLN A 25 -13.97 9.06 -12.76
CA GLN A 25 -14.63 7.95 -12.07
C GLN A 25 -13.69 7.16 -11.15
N ILE A 26 -12.38 7.16 -11.45
CA ILE A 26 -11.35 6.48 -10.67
C ILE A 26 -10.73 7.37 -9.59
N TRP A 27 -11.26 8.59 -9.40
CA TRP A 27 -10.82 9.50 -8.36
C TRP A 27 -11.03 8.91 -6.96
N PRO A 28 -10.02 8.91 -6.09
CA PRO A 28 -10.18 8.41 -4.72
C PRO A 28 -11.07 9.35 -3.89
N GLN A 29 -12.33 9.02 -3.71
CA GLN A 29 -13.34 9.87 -3.04
C GLN A 29 -12.98 10.26 -1.59
N GLY A 30 -12.10 9.49 -0.92
CA GLY A 30 -11.57 9.86 0.40
C GLY A 30 -10.84 11.20 0.41
N LEU A 31 -10.30 11.62 -0.73
CA LEU A 31 -9.56 12.88 -0.88
C LEU A 31 -10.48 14.11 -0.79
N ASP A 32 -11.75 13.99 -1.17
CA ASP A 32 -12.72 15.08 -1.15
C ASP A 32 -13.11 15.49 0.29
N LYS A 33 -12.87 14.60 1.26
CA LYS A 33 -13.16 14.83 2.68
C LYS A 33 -12.05 15.57 3.41
N LEU A 34 -10.95 15.86 2.73
CA LEU A 34 -9.84 16.62 3.31
C LEU A 34 -10.20 18.10 3.41
N ASP A 35 -9.73 18.80 4.46
CA ASP A 35 -9.89 20.25 4.61
C ASP A 35 -9.36 21.03 3.40
N ARG A 36 -8.33 20.47 2.76
CA ARG A 36 -7.72 20.98 1.52
C ARG A 36 -7.61 19.84 0.52
N PRO A 37 -8.70 19.49 -0.20
CA PRO A 37 -8.67 18.45 -1.19
C PRO A 37 -7.74 18.82 -2.35
N PRO A 38 -7.05 17.85 -2.95
CA PRO A 38 -6.27 18.11 -4.15
C PRO A 38 -7.21 18.40 -5.32
N LEU A 39 -6.89 19.41 -6.13
CA LEU A 39 -7.65 19.72 -7.35
C LEU A 39 -7.25 18.82 -8.51
N VAL A 40 -6.01 18.35 -8.47
CA VAL A 40 -5.39 17.52 -9.51
C VAL A 40 -4.43 16.54 -8.85
N LEU A 41 -4.37 15.33 -9.38
CA LEU A 41 -3.32 14.36 -9.07
C LEU A 41 -2.64 13.93 -10.37
N HIS A 42 -1.33 14.04 -10.40
CA HIS A 42 -0.50 13.41 -11.42
C HIS A 42 -0.22 11.98 -11.00
N GLN A 43 -0.30 11.04 -11.95
CA GLN A 43 -0.07 9.62 -11.71
C GLN A 43 0.94 9.03 -12.70
N GLN A 44 1.67 8.02 -12.26
CA GLN A 44 2.53 7.20 -13.12
C GLN A 44 2.57 5.78 -12.60
N GLY A 45 2.33 4.80 -13.46
CA GLY A 45 2.34 3.38 -13.12
C GLY A 45 0.96 2.73 -13.28
N ARG A 46 0.63 1.83 -12.37
CA ARG A 46 -0.57 1.00 -12.39
C ARG A 46 -1.81 1.77 -11.94
N ALA A 47 -2.57 2.28 -12.89
CA ALA A 47 -3.80 3.03 -12.62
C ALA A 47 -4.93 2.16 -12.00
N ASP A 48 -4.90 0.83 -12.18
CA ASP A 48 -5.84 -0.11 -11.57
C ASP A 48 -5.82 -0.05 -10.03
N VAL A 49 -4.68 0.34 -9.44
CA VAL A 49 -4.50 0.53 -8.00
C VAL A 49 -5.43 1.60 -7.42
N LEU A 50 -5.81 2.61 -8.21
CA LEU A 50 -6.67 3.71 -7.77
C LEU A 50 -8.04 3.24 -7.28
N ALA A 51 -8.60 2.17 -7.85
CA ALA A 51 -9.85 1.60 -7.39
C ALA A 51 -9.78 1.12 -5.92
N TRP A 52 -8.66 0.56 -5.50
CA TRP A 52 -8.43 0.14 -4.12
C TRP A 52 -8.16 1.33 -3.20
N LEU A 53 -7.41 2.30 -3.67
CA LEU A 53 -7.15 3.54 -2.93
C LEU A 53 -8.44 4.34 -2.70
N GLY A 54 -9.35 4.36 -3.67
CA GLY A 54 -10.67 4.97 -3.55
C GLY A 54 -11.52 4.36 -2.44
N GLN A 55 -11.35 3.09 -2.18
CA GLN A 55 -11.99 2.35 -1.08
C GLN A 55 -11.15 2.37 0.21
N ARG A 56 -10.05 3.12 0.27
CA ARG A 56 -9.06 3.12 1.35
C ARG A 56 -8.47 1.73 1.65
N ARG A 57 -8.45 0.83 0.68
CA ARG A 57 -7.92 -0.53 0.84
C ARG A 57 -6.41 -0.57 0.59
N ALA A 58 -5.67 0.17 1.40
CA ALA A 58 -4.21 0.23 1.44
C ALA A 58 -3.73 0.49 2.87
N VAL A 59 -2.47 0.25 3.16
CA VAL A 59 -1.85 0.53 4.46
C VAL A 59 -0.76 1.57 4.29
N ALA A 60 -0.86 2.70 5.01
CA ALA A 60 0.18 3.71 5.04
C ALA A 60 1.30 3.32 6.01
N MET A 61 2.55 3.48 5.62
CA MET A 61 3.72 3.30 6.48
C MET A 61 4.57 4.57 6.47
N VAL A 62 4.92 5.04 7.66
CA VAL A 62 5.72 6.25 7.83
C VAL A 62 6.74 6.10 8.94
N GLY A 63 7.78 6.94 8.89
CA GLY A 63 8.76 7.00 9.97
C GLY A 63 9.84 8.05 9.74
N THR A 64 10.90 7.92 10.49
CA THR A 64 12.06 8.81 10.40
C THR A 64 12.89 8.56 9.14
N ARG A 65 13.51 9.62 8.63
CA ARG A 65 14.51 9.51 7.54
C ARG A 65 15.82 8.95 8.03
N ALA A 66 16.19 9.22 9.29
CA ALA A 66 17.38 8.71 9.95
C ALA A 66 16.99 7.53 10.87
N ALA A 67 16.53 6.44 10.26
CA ALA A 67 16.09 5.25 10.98
C ALA A 67 17.28 4.42 11.48
N SER A 68 17.08 3.73 12.59
CA SER A 68 18.02 2.71 13.05
C SER A 68 17.98 1.47 12.13
N ASP A 69 19.03 0.66 12.16
CA ASP A 69 19.05 -0.62 11.43
C ASP A 69 17.87 -1.52 11.82
N HIS A 70 17.44 -1.47 13.08
CA HIS A 70 16.25 -2.19 13.54
C HIS A 70 14.99 -1.63 12.88
N GLY A 71 14.82 -0.31 12.87
CA GLY A 71 13.69 0.34 12.22
C GLY A 71 13.62 0.05 10.73
N LEU A 72 14.76 0.08 10.03
CA LEU A 72 14.84 -0.26 8.60
C LEU A 72 14.40 -1.71 8.33
N ARG A 73 14.96 -2.68 9.09
CA ARG A 73 14.59 -4.11 8.95
C ARG A 73 13.11 -4.34 9.27
N MET A 74 12.57 -3.67 10.29
CA MET A 74 11.17 -3.79 10.65
C MET A 74 10.25 -3.22 9.57
N ALA A 75 10.58 -2.06 9.00
CA ALA A 75 9.83 -1.47 7.90
C ALA A 75 9.85 -2.34 6.63
N GLU A 76 11.01 -2.90 6.31
CA GLU A 76 11.15 -3.82 5.18
C GLU A 76 10.35 -5.10 5.40
N HIS A 77 10.43 -5.70 6.60
CA HIS A 77 9.65 -6.89 6.95
C HIS A 77 8.14 -6.62 6.92
N LEU A 78 7.67 -5.50 7.48
CA LEU A 78 6.27 -5.08 7.39
C LEU A 78 5.81 -4.89 5.96
N GLY A 79 6.63 -4.23 5.13
CA GLY A 79 6.36 -4.06 3.71
C GLY A 79 6.22 -5.39 2.97
N CYS A 80 7.12 -6.34 3.28
CA CYS A 80 7.10 -7.70 2.72
C CYS A 80 5.83 -8.47 3.14
N VAL A 81 5.49 -8.48 4.43
CA VAL A 81 4.31 -9.20 4.94
C VAL A 81 3.01 -8.60 4.38
N LEU A 82 2.88 -7.26 4.36
CA LEU A 82 1.72 -6.59 3.78
C LEU A 82 1.61 -6.83 2.28
N GLY A 83 2.72 -6.68 1.54
CA GLY A 83 2.75 -6.94 0.10
C GLY A 83 2.39 -8.38 -0.25
N GLY A 84 2.95 -9.36 0.47
CA GLY A 84 2.63 -10.78 0.31
C GLY A 84 1.17 -11.10 0.65
N ALA A 85 0.58 -10.40 1.62
CA ALA A 85 -0.84 -10.52 1.94
C ALA A 85 -1.76 -9.74 0.97
N GLY A 86 -1.21 -9.12 -0.07
CA GLY A 86 -1.95 -8.38 -1.10
C GLY A 86 -2.41 -6.99 -0.68
N TRP A 87 -1.83 -6.40 0.37
CA TRP A 87 -2.10 -5.02 0.74
C TRP A 87 -1.19 -4.04 0.00
N PRO A 88 -1.73 -3.05 -0.72
CA PRO A 88 -0.92 -1.95 -1.23
C PRO A 88 -0.25 -1.20 -0.07
N VAL A 89 1.05 -0.96 -0.18
CA VAL A 89 1.84 -0.23 0.83
C VAL A 89 2.02 1.20 0.37
N VAL A 90 1.35 2.13 1.05
CA VAL A 90 1.39 3.56 0.75
C VAL A 90 2.47 4.24 1.58
N SER A 91 3.41 4.93 0.95
CA SER A 91 4.42 5.71 1.66
C SER A 91 4.90 6.91 0.84
N GLY A 92 5.87 7.64 1.35
CA GLY A 92 6.32 8.91 0.76
C GLY A 92 7.60 8.84 -0.03
N LEU A 93 8.20 7.67 -0.20
CA LEU A 93 9.46 7.46 -0.88
C LEU A 93 10.65 8.27 -0.30
N ALA A 94 10.53 8.77 0.94
CA ALA A 94 11.61 9.43 1.64
C ALA A 94 12.71 8.43 2.04
N GLU A 95 13.86 8.95 2.45
CA GLU A 95 14.90 8.12 3.09
C GLU A 95 14.37 7.40 4.32
N GLY A 96 15.03 6.34 4.73
CA GLY A 96 14.73 5.61 5.96
C GLY A 96 13.50 4.71 5.81
N ILE A 97 12.55 4.88 6.70
CA ILE A 97 11.38 3.98 6.84
C ILE A 97 10.56 3.88 5.55
N ASP A 98 10.29 5.00 4.88
CA ASP A 98 9.47 5.01 3.66
C ASP A 98 10.09 4.14 2.56
N ALA A 99 11.38 4.30 2.31
CA ALA A 99 12.11 3.54 1.31
C ALA A 99 12.21 2.04 1.69
N ALA A 100 12.44 1.73 2.96
CA ALA A 100 12.49 0.34 3.45
C ALA A 100 11.13 -0.35 3.28
N ALA A 101 10.02 0.35 3.59
CA ALA A 101 8.68 -0.16 3.38
C ALA A 101 8.40 -0.51 1.90
N HIS A 102 8.80 0.36 0.96
CA HIS A 102 8.66 0.08 -0.46
C HIS A 102 9.52 -1.08 -0.94
N ARG A 103 10.81 -1.18 -0.47
CA ARG A 103 11.67 -2.31 -0.80
C ARG A 103 11.09 -3.64 -0.32
N GLY A 104 10.61 -3.68 0.92
CA GLY A 104 9.96 -4.88 1.45
C GLY A 104 8.72 -5.27 0.65
N CYS A 105 7.87 -4.30 0.29
CA CYS A 105 6.69 -4.54 -0.54
C CYS A 105 7.07 -5.11 -1.93
N LEU A 106 8.08 -4.52 -2.57
CA LEU A 106 8.60 -4.99 -3.86
C LEU A 106 9.21 -6.40 -3.77
N ALA A 107 9.93 -6.70 -2.70
CA ALA A 107 10.54 -8.02 -2.48
C ALA A 107 9.51 -9.15 -2.36
N ALA A 108 8.27 -8.82 -2.02
CA ALA A 108 7.13 -9.75 -1.97
C ALA A 108 6.22 -9.69 -3.20
N ASP A 109 6.68 -9.13 -4.32
CA ASP A 109 5.86 -8.87 -5.51
C ASP A 109 4.56 -8.10 -5.20
N GLY A 110 4.57 -7.33 -4.12
CA GLY A 110 3.44 -6.51 -3.68
C GLY A 110 3.26 -5.25 -4.52
N VAL A 111 2.31 -4.42 -4.12
CA VAL A 111 1.94 -3.17 -4.83
C VAL A 111 2.36 -1.95 -4.00
N PRO A 112 3.54 -1.37 -4.26
CA PRO A 112 3.95 -0.14 -3.61
C PRO A 112 3.21 1.06 -4.21
N VAL A 113 2.82 2.01 -3.35
CA VAL A 113 2.21 3.28 -3.76
C VAL A 113 3.01 4.42 -3.14
N ALA A 114 3.68 5.20 -3.97
CA ALA A 114 4.40 6.37 -3.48
C ALA A 114 3.60 7.64 -3.77
N VAL A 115 3.22 8.34 -2.69
CA VAL A 115 2.69 9.70 -2.80
C VAL A 115 3.85 10.66 -2.62
N LEU A 116 4.17 11.47 -3.62
CA LEU A 116 5.38 12.29 -3.64
C LEU A 116 5.09 13.73 -3.19
N GLY A 117 6.05 14.34 -2.50
CA GLY A 117 6.07 15.77 -2.23
C GLY A 117 6.71 16.59 -3.36
N THR A 118 7.19 15.92 -4.40
CA THR A 118 7.81 16.48 -5.61
C THR A 118 6.95 16.20 -6.83
N PRO A 119 7.11 16.94 -7.93
CA PRO A 119 6.62 16.52 -9.24
C PRO A 119 7.12 15.11 -9.60
N LEU A 120 6.39 14.38 -10.45
CA LEU A 120 6.75 13.02 -10.87
C LEU A 120 8.05 12.97 -11.70
N ASP A 121 8.37 14.04 -12.38
CA ASP A 121 9.60 14.22 -13.17
C ASP A 121 10.84 14.56 -12.31
N ARG A 122 10.67 14.64 -10.98
CA ARG A 122 11.76 14.93 -10.04
C ARG A 122 11.94 13.84 -9.01
N VAL A 123 13.13 13.24 -9.01
CA VAL A 123 13.53 12.27 -8.02
C VAL A 123 14.06 12.96 -6.76
N TYR A 124 13.50 12.59 -5.60
CA TYR A 124 13.99 13.08 -4.31
C TYR A 124 13.83 11.99 -3.21
N PRO A 125 14.91 11.65 -2.51
CA PRO A 125 16.30 12.08 -2.75
C PRO A 125 16.85 11.51 -4.07
N ARG A 126 17.89 12.14 -4.64
CA ARG A 126 18.40 11.77 -5.99
C ARG A 126 18.83 10.31 -6.11
N HIS A 127 19.37 9.73 -5.05
CA HIS A 127 19.81 8.33 -5.04
C HIS A 127 18.65 7.31 -5.01
N HIS A 128 17.40 7.77 -4.87
CA HIS A 128 16.21 6.90 -4.96
C HIS A 128 15.68 6.74 -6.39
N GLN A 129 16.43 7.16 -7.42
CA GLN A 129 15.97 7.06 -8.81
C GLN A 129 15.55 5.62 -9.17
N ALA A 130 16.41 4.65 -8.93
CA ALA A 130 16.09 3.24 -9.23
C ALA A 130 14.84 2.75 -8.45
N LEU A 131 14.72 3.12 -7.18
CA LEU A 131 13.56 2.75 -6.36
C LEU A 131 12.28 3.43 -6.88
N GLN A 132 12.33 4.70 -7.26
CA GLN A 132 11.17 5.41 -7.82
C GLN A 132 10.70 4.77 -9.13
N GLU A 133 11.63 4.41 -10.02
CA GLU A 133 11.33 3.71 -11.27
C GLU A 133 10.73 2.31 -11.02
N GLU A 134 11.23 1.60 -10.03
CA GLU A 134 10.73 0.28 -9.66
C GLU A 134 9.32 0.36 -9.06
N VAL A 135 9.06 1.34 -8.19
CA VAL A 135 7.72 1.64 -7.67
C VAL A 135 6.76 2.03 -8.80
N ALA A 136 7.18 2.84 -9.76
CA ALA A 136 6.36 3.19 -10.92
C ALA A 136 6.02 1.98 -11.80
N ARG A 137 6.95 1.02 -11.93
CA ARG A 137 6.77 -0.18 -12.76
C ARG A 137 5.81 -1.19 -12.13
N ASN A 138 5.93 -1.42 -10.82
CA ASN A 138 5.20 -2.48 -10.11
C ASN A 138 3.98 -1.97 -9.33
N GLY A 139 3.88 -0.67 -9.14
CA GLY A 139 2.86 0.00 -8.35
C GLY A 139 2.45 1.34 -8.92
N LEU A 140 2.33 2.36 -8.08
CA LEU A 140 1.79 3.66 -8.47
C LEU A 140 2.56 4.82 -7.82
N LEU A 141 2.91 5.82 -8.60
CA LEU A 141 3.35 7.14 -8.12
C LEU A 141 2.20 8.13 -8.22
N LEU A 142 2.01 8.94 -7.18
CA LEU A 142 1.02 10.02 -7.13
C LEU A 142 1.68 11.33 -6.68
N SER A 143 1.28 12.45 -7.25
CA SER A 143 1.71 13.79 -6.82
C SER A 143 0.66 14.85 -7.12
N GLU A 144 0.51 15.83 -6.21
CA GLU A 144 -0.24 17.08 -6.47
C GLU A 144 0.60 18.12 -7.21
N ARG A 145 1.91 17.87 -7.35
CA ARG A 145 2.84 18.86 -7.92
C ARG A 145 2.88 18.72 -9.43
N GLN A 146 2.81 19.86 -10.10
CA GLN A 146 2.88 19.90 -11.57
C GLN A 146 4.31 19.60 -12.06
N PRO A 147 4.46 18.95 -13.22
CA PRO A 147 5.78 18.80 -13.85
C PRO A 147 6.50 20.13 -13.98
N GLY A 148 7.79 20.14 -13.63
CA GLY A 148 8.62 21.36 -13.66
C GLY A 148 8.49 22.26 -12.43
N GLU A 149 7.54 22.04 -11.52
CA GLU A 149 7.37 22.84 -10.30
C GLU A 149 8.59 22.73 -9.38
N SER A 150 8.96 23.83 -8.72
CA SER A 150 10.08 23.85 -7.78
C SER A 150 9.72 23.12 -6.48
N VAL A 151 10.65 22.31 -5.98
CA VAL A 151 10.47 21.55 -4.74
C VAL A 151 10.64 22.47 -3.53
N GLN A 152 9.68 22.46 -2.62
CA GLN A 152 9.70 23.20 -1.35
C GLN A 152 9.57 22.26 -0.15
N PRO A 153 10.23 22.55 1.00
CA PRO A 153 10.14 21.71 2.19
C PRO A 153 8.71 21.46 2.68
N GLY A 154 7.83 22.46 2.58
CA GLY A 154 6.42 22.34 2.99
C GLY A 154 5.61 21.33 2.19
N HIS A 155 6.00 21.01 0.95
CA HIS A 155 5.30 20.04 0.10
C HIS A 155 5.33 18.63 0.70
N PHE A 156 6.42 18.24 1.38
CA PHE A 156 6.55 16.93 2.01
C PHE A 156 5.58 16.75 3.19
N ALA A 157 5.38 17.79 3.99
CA ALA A 157 4.43 17.75 5.09
C ALA A 157 2.97 17.81 4.58
N ALA A 158 2.70 18.68 3.60
CA ALA A 158 1.37 18.82 3.00
C ALA A 158 0.88 17.52 2.34
N ARG A 159 1.77 16.75 1.70
CA ARG A 159 1.49 15.49 1.06
C ARG A 159 0.99 14.41 2.04
N ASN A 160 1.40 14.44 3.30
CA ASN A 160 1.08 13.38 4.26
C ASN A 160 -0.43 13.19 4.47
N ARG A 161 -1.25 14.22 4.27
CA ARG A 161 -2.71 14.09 4.33
C ARG A 161 -3.27 13.12 3.29
N LEU A 162 -2.63 13.05 2.12
CA LEU A 162 -3.02 12.13 1.04
C LEU A 162 -2.67 10.68 1.41
N LEU A 163 -1.47 10.43 2.00
CA LEU A 163 -1.09 9.09 2.45
C LEU A 163 -2.15 8.48 3.35
N VAL A 164 -2.59 9.26 4.35
CA VAL A 164 -3.59 8.83 5.33
C VAL A 164 -4.96 8.64 4.68
N SER A 165 -5.37 9.59 3.84
CA SER A 165 -6.70 9.54 3.20
C SER A 165 -6.88 8.35 2.25
N LEU A 166 -5.80 7.84 1.68
CA LEU A 166 -5.79 6.70 0.77
C LEU A 166 -5.70 5.34 1.50
N SER A 167 -5.62 5.34 2.84
CA SER A 167 -5.29 4.14 3.61
C SER A 167 -6.34 3.83 4.69
N CYS A 168 -6.54 2.54 5.00
CA CYS A 168 -7.40 2.09 6.10
C CYS A 168 -6.68 2.05 7.45
N ALA A 169 -5.34 2.03 7.45
CA ALA A 169 -4.50 2.03 8.63
C ALA A 169 -3.20 2.79 8.36
N LEU A 170 -2.66 3.42 9.41
CA LEU A 170 -1.34 4.04 9.42
C LEU A 170 -0.43 3.28 10.35
N VAL A 171 0.73 2.85 9.87
CA VAL A 171 1.80 2.27 10.68
C VAL A 171 2.93 3.27 10.87
N VAL A 172 3.26 3.60 12.11
CA VAL A 172 4.42 4.40 12.48
C VAL A 172 5.51 3.45 13.00
N VAL A 173 6.58 3.26 12.23
CA VAL A 173 7.60 2.27 12.57
C VAL A 173 8.60 2.82 13.59
N GLU A 174 9.20 3.95 13.31
CA GLU A 174 10.16 4.61 14.19
C GLU A 174 10.15 6.11 13.93
N CYS A 175 10.01 6.93 14.97
CA CYS A 175 10.19 8.36 14.83
C CYS A 175 10.57 9.07 16.13
N PRO A 176 11.45 10.09 16.09
CA PRO A 176 11.75 10.95 17.22
C PRO A 176 10.61 11.94 17.51
N ASP A 177 10.71 12.67 18.64
CA ASP A 177 9.73 13.65 19.10
C ASP A 177 9.39 14.76 18.10
N ARG A 178 10.32 15.09 17.20
CA ARG A 178 10.12 16.11 16.16
C ARG A 178 10.24 15.46 14.78
N SER A 179 9.20 14.76 14.38
CA SER A 179 9.16 14.02 13.11
C SER A 179 7.93 14.35 12.29
N GLY A 180 8.09 14.38 10.96
CA GLY A 180 6.97 14.45 10.02
C GLY A 180 5.98 13.28 10.16
N ALA A 181 6.43 12.13 10.66
CA ALA A 181 5.57 10.98 10.94
C ALA A 181 4.52 11.27 12.01
N LEU A 182 4.82 12.12 13.00
CA LEU A 182 3.84 12.57 14.01
C LEU A 182 2.74 13.46 13.40
N ILE A 183 3.06 14.20 12.34
CA ILE A 183 2.05 14.95 11.57
C ILE A 183 1.09 13.95 10.91
N SER A 184 1.61 12.87 10.31
CA SER A 184 0.78 11.81 9.72
C SER A 184 -0.11 11.13 10.77
N ALA A 185 0.42 10.85 11.96
CA ALA A 185 -0.36 10.27 13.06
C ALA A 185 -1.51 11.19 13.52
N ARG A 186 -1.25 12.50 13.64
CA ARG A 186 -2.31 13.48 13.93
C ARG A 186 -3.36 13.51 12.85
N LEU A 187 -2.96 13.60 11.57
CA LEU A 187 -3.87 13.56 10.44
C LEU A 187 -4.69 12.26 10.38
N ALA A 188 -4.09 11.14 10.80
CA ALA A 188 -4.80 9.86 10.91
C ALA A 188 -5.91 9.92 11.97
N ALA A 189 -5.64 10.51 13.13
CA ALA A 189 -6.65 10.71 14.17
C ALA A 189 -7.80 11.61 13.67
N GLU A 190 -7.48 12.74 13.00
CA GLU A 190 -8.46 13.66 12.41
C GLU A 190 -9.33 12.96 11.33
N GLN A 191 -8.76 12.01 10.58
CA GLN A 191 -9.42 11.24 9.52
C GLN A 191 -10.00 9.89 10.00
N GLN A 192 -10.01 9.63 11.30
CA GLN A 192 -10.47 8.37 11.89
C GLN A 192 -9.78 7.13 11.27
N CYS A 193 -8.49 7.26 10.96
CA CYS A 193 -7.66 6.19 10.46
C CYS A 193 -6.91 5.55 11.64
N PRO A 194 -7.09 4.26 11.93
CA PRO A 194 -6.38 3.57 12.99
C PRO A 194 -4.86 3.72 12.87
N VAL A 195 -4.20 4.01 13.99
CA VAL A 195 -2.75 4.17 14.07
C VAL A 195 -2.15 2.97 14.80
N TRP A 196 -1.22 2.30 14.15
CA TRP A 196 -0.41 1.23 14.69
C TRP A 196 1.02 1.71 14.88
N VAL A 197 1.65 1.33 15.96
CA VAL A 197 3.00 1.78 16.31
C VAL A 197 3.86 0.58 16.63
N VAL A 198 5.00 0.49 15.97
CA VAL A 198 6.05 -0.47 16.37
C VAL A 198 6.72 0.07 17.63
N PRO A 199 6.60 -0.63 18.79
CA PRO A 199 7.27 -0.23 20.01
C PRO A 199 8.79 -0.25 19.85
N GLY A 200 9.45 0.76 20.36
CA GLY A 200 10.91 0.80 20.41
C GLY A 200 11.43 0.92 21.83
N ASP A 201 12.75 0.83 22.00
CA ASP A 201 13.40 0.95 23.32
C ASP A 201 13.03 2.28 23.99
N ALA A 202 12.63 2.25 25.24
CA ALA A 202 12.18 3.43 25.99
C ALA A 202 13.21 4.57 26.07
N GLY A 203 14.49 4.25 26.15
CA GLY A 203 15.59 5.21 26.21
C GLY A 203 16.08 5.71 24.85
N ARG A 204 15.67 5.08 23.76
CA ARG A 204 16.16 5.39 22.41
C ARG A 204 15.54 6.66 21.86
N TRP A 205 16.37 7.63 21.51
CA TRP A 205 15.93 8.91 20.97
C TRP A 205 15.05 8.77 19.70
N SER A 206 15.44 7.88 18.80
CA SER A 206 14.73 7.68 17.51
C SER A 206 13.33 7.06 17.66
N SER A 207 13.00 6.44 18.81
CA SER A 207 11.68 5.83 19.08
C SER A 207 10.81 6.66 20.02
N ARG A 208 11.31 7.79 20.53
CA ARG A 208 10.58 8.58 21.54
C ARG A 208 9.20 9.06 21.03
N GLY A 209 9.15 9.57 19.80
CA GLY A 209 7.90 10.07 19.22
C GLY A 209 6.93 8.93 18.94
N SER A 210 7.40 7.82 18.37
CA SER A 210 6.54 6.66 18.13
C SER A 210 6.01 6.07 19.44
N ASN A 211 6.86 5.89 20.48
CA ASN A 211 6.42 5.40 21.79
C ASN A 211 5.38 6.33 22.47
N ARG A 212 5.46 7.65 22.27
CA ARG A 212 4.45 8.58 22.79
C ARG A 212 3.08 8.41 22.17
N LEU A 213 2.99 7.95 20.93
CA LEU A 213 1.70 7.67 20.29
C LEU A 213 0.97 6.53 20.99
N LEU A 214 1.69 5.56 21.59
CA LEU A 214 1.11 4.46 22.38
C LEU A 214 0.38 4.97 23.63
N GLN A 215 0.76 6.12 24.16
CA GLN A 215 0.07 6.75 25.29
C GLN A 215 -1.24 7.46 24.86
N ASN A 216 -1.43 7.68 23.55
CA ASN A 216 -2.53 8.42 22.96
C ASN A 216 -3.43 7.53 22.09
N ALA A 217 -3.76 6.34 22.56
CA ALA A 217 -4.69 5.39 21.92
C ALA A 217 -4.21 4.79 20.58
N ALA A 218 -2.93 4.91 20.20
CA ALA A 218 -2.39 4.12 19.10
C ALA A 218 -2.20 2.66 19.54
N ALA A 219 -2.51 1.71 18.66
CA ALA A 219 -2.34 0.29 18.95
C ALA A 219 -0.86 -0.11 18.83
N PRO A 220 -0.29 -0.86 19.78
CA PRO A 220 1.04 -1.42 19.59
C PRO A 220 1.02 -2.50 18.51
N LEU A 221 2.00 -2.49 17.62
CA LEU A 221 2.22 -3.52 16.61
C LEU A 221 3.42 -4.37 17.05
N LEU A 222 3.14 -5.54 17.61
CA LEU A 222 4.16 -6.42 18.18
C LEU A 222 4.72 -7.39 17.13
N SER A 223 3.96 -7.65 16.07
CA SER A 223 4.35 -8.53 14.97
C SER A 223 3.74 -8.03 13.65
N PRO A 224 4.48 -8.09 12.52
CA PRO A 224 3.92 -7.78 11.21
C PRO A 224 2.68 -8.62 10.84
N LYS A 225 2.62 -9.87 11.27
CA LYS A 225 1.49 -10.78 11.03
C LYS A 225 0.21 -10.32 11.71
N GLU A 226 0.33 -9.77 12.92
CA GLU A 226 -0.80 -9.27 13.72
C GLU A 226 -1.64 -8.23 12.95
N LEU A 227 -0.98 -7.35 12.20
CA LEU A 227 -1.69 -6.36 11.38
C LEU A 227 -2.46 -7.03 10.23
N VAL A 228 -1.87 -8.04 9.57
CA VAL A 228 -2.54 -8.78 8.49
C VAL A 228 -3.69 -9.63 9.04
N GLU A 229 -3.52 -10.25 10.19
CA GLU A 229 -4.60 -10.98 10.88
C GLU A 229 -5.78 -10.05 11.21
N HIS A 230 -5.49 -8.82 11.65
CA HIS A 230 -6.52 -7.82 11.95
C HIS A 230 -7.23 -7.30 10.68
N LEU A 231 -6.49 -7.07 9.60
CA LEU A 231 -7.02 -6.51 8.35
C LEU A 231 -7.64 -7.56 7.43
N GLY A 232 -7.26 -8.84 7.56
CA GLY A 232 -7.58 -9.89 6.61
C GLY A 232 -6.79 -9.78 5.29
N PRO A 233 -7.18 -10.53 4.25
CA PRO A 233 -6.52 -10.51 2.95
C PRO A 233 -6.68 -9.16 2.25
N GLY A 234 -5.61 -8.69 1.64
CA GLY A 234 -5.59 -7.43 0.89
C GLY A 234 -6.33 -7.51 -0.45
N PRO A 235 -6.63 -6.37 -1.07
CA PRO A 235 -7.38 -6.31 -2.33
C PRO A 235 -6.58 -6.85 -3.53
N CYS A 236 -5.25 -6.83 -3.44
CA CYS A 236 -4.34 -7.35 -4.46
C CYS A 236 -3.94 -8.80 -4.15
N HIS A 237 -4.46 -9.38 -3.09
CA HIS A 237 -4.20 -10.78 -2.80
C HIS A 237 -4.60 -11.54 -4.07
N LYS A 238 -3.60 -12.05 -4.75
CA LYS A 238 -3.82 -12.99 -5.82
C LYS A 238 -4.44 -14.19 -5.13
N ALA A 239 -5.77 -14.20 -5.05
CA ALA A 239 -6.47 -15.46 -4.87
C ALA A 239 -5.78 -16.38 -5.86
N ASN A 240 -4.98 -17.30 -5.36
CA ASN A 240 -3.94 -18.02 -6.08
C ASN A 240 -4.31 -18.16 -7.54
N ALA A 241 -3.57 -17.51 -8.47
CA ALA A 241 -3.80 -17.73 -9.89
C ALA A 241 -3.67 -19.24 -10.21
N THR A 242 -3.06 -19.97 -9.31
CA THR A 242 -2.98 -21.42 -9.22
C THR A 242 -4.27 -22.03 -8.66
N ALA A 243 -5.10 -21.28 -7.88
CA ALA A 243 -6.28 -21.85 -7.21
C ALA A 243 -7.29 -22.48 -8.19
N PRO A 244 -7.73 -21.84 -9.28
CA PRO A 244 -8.61 -22.49 -10.26
C PRO A 244 -7.96 -23.67 -10.97
N ALA A 245 -6.65 -23.57 -11.29
CA ALA A 245 -5.88 -24.63 -11.89
C ALA A 245 -5.64 -25.77 -10.89
N LEU A 246 -5.38 -25.43 -9.64
CA LEU A 246 -5.17 -26.40 -8.54
C LEU A 246 -6.46 -27.15 -8.22
N VAL A 247 -7.58 -26.44 -8.02
CA VAL A 247 -8.90 -27.07 -7.80
C VAL A 247 -9.30 -27.95 -8.97
N LYS A 248 -9.04 -27.51 -10.20
CA LYS A 248 -9.26 -28.33 -11.41
C LYS A 248 -8.36 -29.53 -11.47
N ALA A 249 -7.09 -29.43 -11.08
CA ALA A 249 -6.12 -30.52 -11.06
C ALA A 249 -6.41 -31.56 -9.96
N LEU A 250 -7.10 -31.17 -8.90
CA LEU A 250 -7.54 -32.11 -7.85
C LEU A 250 -8.52 -33.16 -8.37
N GLY A 251 -9.37 -32.86 -9.34
CA GLY A 251 -10.33 -33.79 -9.92
C GLY A 251 -11.19 -34.48 -8.83
N ALA A 252 -11.14 -35.82 -8.77
CA ALA A 252 -11.81 -36.62 -7.75
C ALA A 252 -11.00 -36.77 -6.44
N GLY A 253 -9.78 -36.27 -6.43
CA GLY A 253 -8.81 -36.30 -5.33
C GLY A 253 -7.40 -36.51 -5.83
N ALA A 254 -6.44 -35.74 -5.29
CA ALA A 254 -5.04 -35.85 -5.65
C ALA A 254 -4.10 -35.64 -4.45
N SER A 255 -2.95 -36.30 -4.44
CA SER A 255 -1.87 -36.05 -3.50
C SER A 255 -1.00 -34.87 -3.97
N ILE A 256 -0.17 -34.33 -3.07
CA ILE A 256 0.78 -33.24 -3.42
C ILE A 256 1.75 -33.71 -4.50
N GLU A 257 2.20 -34.95 -4.48
CA GLU A 257 3.10 -35.50 -5.47
C GLU A 257 2.46 -35.55 -6.87
N GLN A 258 1.21 -35.97 -6.97
CA GLN A 258 0.44 -35.96 -8.22
C GLN A 258 0.25 -34.55 -8.76
N LEU A 259 -0.04 -33.58 -7.86
CA LEU A 259 -0.17 -32.18 -8.22
C LEU A 259 1.16 -31.57 -8.67
N GLN A 260 2.29 -31.97 -8.06
CA GLN A 260 3.62 -31.55 -8.51
C GLN A 260 3.90 -31.99 -9.95
N GLN A 261 3.57 -33.21 -10.29
CA GLN A 261 3.76 -33.76 -11.65
C GLN A 261 2.85 -33.03 -12.66
N THR A 262 1.62 -32.74 -12.28
CA THR A 262 0.62 -32.10 -13.16
C THR A 262 0.87 -30.61 -13.35
N LEU A 263 1.16 -29.87 -12.28
CA LEU A 263 1.28 -28.41 -12.29
C LEU A 263 2.72 -27.90 -12.38
N LYS A 264 3.72 -28.81 -12.23
CA LYS A 264 5.17 -28.48 -12.20
C LYS A 264 5.54 -27.41 -11.19
N LEU A 265 4.86 -27.41 -10.03
CA LEU A 265 5.09 -26.46 -8.94
C LEU A 265 5.82 -27.15 -7.78
N PRO A 266 6.63 -26.42 -6.97
CA PRO A 266 7.27 -26.96 -5.78
C PRO A 266 6.26 -27.43 -4.73
N ALA A 267 6.56 -28.55 -4.03
CA ALA A 267 5.67 -29.12 -3.00
C ALA A 267 5.29 -28.12 -1.90
N GLY A 268 6.26 -27.34 -1.40
CA GLY A 268 6.01 -26.33 -0.37
C GLY A 268 5.01 -25.25 -0.81
N ARG A 269 5.03 -24.86 -2.08
CA ARG A 269 4.06 -23.93 -2.63
C ARG A 269 2.67 -24.57 -2.73
N LEU A 270 2.57 -25.79 -3.26
CA LEU A 270 1.32 -26.52 -3.36
C LEU A 270 0.69 -26.77 -1.99
N ALA A 271 1.51 -27.08 -0.97
CA ALA A 271 1.03 -27.28 0.40
C ALA A 271 0.44 -25.96 0.98
N SER A 272 1.12 -24.83 0.78
CA SER A 272 0.57 -23.51 1.20
C SER A 272 -0.71 -23.19 0.47
N ASP A 273 -0.74 -23.35 -0.86
CA ASP A 273 -1.92 -23.04 -1.68
C ASP A 273 -3.11 -23.93 -1.31
N LEU A 274 -2.89 -25.21 -1.04
CA LEU A 274 -3.94 -26.14 -0.59
C LEU A 274 -4.47 -25.82 0.78
N LEU A 275 -3.61 -25.43 1.72
CA LEU A 275 -4.01 -25.02 3.06
C LEU A 275 -4.88 -23.76 3.04
N GLU A 276 -4.51 -22.77 2.20
CA GLU A 276 -5.32 -21.57 2.00
C GLU A 276 -6.71 -21.89 1.43
N LEU A 277 -6.78 -22.80 0.47
CA LEU A 277 -8.04 -23.27 -0.11
C LEU A 277 -8.90 -24.06 0.89
N GLU A 278 -8.27 -24.81 1.79
CA GLU A 278 -8.95 -25.52 2.86
C GLU A 278 -9.52 -24.55 3.88
N LEU A 279 -8.75 -23.56 4.32
CA LEU A 279 -9.22 -22.50 5.20
C LEU A 279 -10.36 -21.67 4.57
N ALA A 280 -10.36 -21.54 3.24
CA ALA A 280 -11.44 -20.90 2.49
C ALA A 280 -12.65 -21.85 2.25
N GLY A 281 -12.61 -23.10 2.71
CA GLY A 281 -13.68 -24.09 2.54
C GLY A 281 -13.85 -24.58 1.08
N GLN A 282 -12.86 -24.38 0.23
CA GLN A 282 -12.94 -24.77 -1.19
C GLN A 282 -12.41 -26.19 -1.45
N VAL A 283 -11.51 -26.67 -0.60
CA VAL A 283 -10.97 -28.03 -0.64
C VAL A 283 -10.95 -28.62 0.75
N VAL A 284 -10.82 -29.93 0.84
CA VAL A 284 -10.67 -30.68 2.10
C VAL A 284 -9.56 -31.72 1.95
N CYS A 285 -8.76 -31.88 3.01
CA CYS A 285 -7.80 -32.98 3.10
C CYS A 285 -8.44 -34.18 3.77
N GLU A 286 -8.55 -35.29 3.04
CA GLU A 286 -9.03 -36.57 3.58
C GLU A 286 -7.87 -37.44 4.12
N SER A 287 -8.22 -38.51 4.80
CA SER A 287 -7.25 -39.50 5.30
C SER A 287 -6.37 -40.03 4.17
N GLY A 288 -5.05 -40.09 4.40
CA GLY A 288 -4.06 -40.44 3.39
C GLY A 288 -3.50 -39.27 2.59
N PHE A 289 -3.67 -38.03 3.10
CA PHE A 289 -3.19 -36.78 2.46
C PHE A 289 -3.74 -36.56 1.04
N LEU A 290 -4.98 -36.99 0.81
CA LEU A 290 -5.68 -36.81 -0.44
C LEU A 290 -6.53 -35.53 -0.38
N TRP A 291 -6.23 -34.59 -1.22
CA TRP A 291 -6.95 -33.32 -1.32
C TRP A 291 -8.09 -33.42 -2.32
N LYS A 292 -9.28 -32.94 -1.95
CA LYS A 292 -10.48 -32.93 -2.80
C LYS A 292 -11.15 -31.58 -2.81
N PRO A 293 -11.78 -31.16 -3.92
CA PRO A 293 -12.65 -30.00 -3.93
C PRO A 293 -13.85 -30.24 -3.01
N CYS A 294 -14.22 -29.25 -2.20
CA CYS A 294 -15.51 -29.23 -1.54
C CYS A 294 -16.59 -29.09 -2.62
N ARG A 295 -17.58 -29.96 -2.62
CA ARG A 295 -18.73 -29.81 -3.53
C ARG A 295 -19.55 -28.58 -3.08
N PRO A 296 -20.04 -27.76 -4.01
CA PRO A 296 -20.88 -26.61 -3.72
C PRO A 296 -22.19 -27.01 -3.02
#